data_fa929b62f48c8eb45d07552bd03ffa7a
#
_entry.id   fa929b62f48c8eb45d07552bd03ffa7a
#
_cell.length_a   1.000
_cell.length_b   1.000
_cell.length_c   1.000
_cell.angle_alpha   90.00
_cell.angle_beta   90.00
_cell.angle_gamma   90.00
#
_symmetry.space_group_name_H-M   'P 1'
#
loop_
_entity.id
_entity.type
_entity.pdbx_description
1 polymer ?
#
loop_
_entity_poly.entity_id
_entity_poly.type
_entity_poly.pdbx_seq_one_letter_code
_entity_poly.pdbx_strand_id
1 'polypeptide(L)'
;VVGEIELSEAVFGIAPNAAVVHDVVKNHLANCRQGTQSALTRAEVSGGGRKPWRQKGTGRARQGSTRAPQWTHGGIVFAPKPRDYSYTLNKKAKRLALKSVLSAKATEQNIVVIDEIKMEAPKTKEFVAFLNAVGANGKALVVTAEANANVVKSGRNIPGCEVTFANLLNVYDIVNA
;
A
#
# COMPACT_ATOMS: atom_id res chain seq x y z
N VAL A 1 -20.85 22.68 16.14
CA VAL A 1 -20.47 21.75 17.21
C VAL A 1 -21.73 21.35 17.92
N VAL A 2 -22.06 20.06 17.96
CA VAL A 2 -23.32 19.53 18.53
C VAL A 2 -23.07 19.02 19.96
N GLY A 3 -21.86 18.59 20.29
CA GLY A 3 -21.50 18.05 21.59
C GLY A 3 -20.01 17.82 21.75
N GLU A 4 -19.63 17.29 22.88
CA GLU A 4 -18.27 16.83 23.21
C GLU A 4 -18.29 15.32 23.39
N ILE A 5 -17.23 14.65 22.93
CA ILE A 5 -17.06 13.21 23.09
C ILE A 5 -15.74 12.95 23.81
N GLU A 6 -15.81 12.17 24.88
CA GLU A 6 -14.63 11.71 25.59
C GLU A 6 -14.03 10.49 24.87
N LEU A 7 -12.78 10.62 24.42
CA LEU A 7 -12.04 9.55 23.77
C LEU A 7 -11.38 8.63 24.82
N SER A 8 -11.48 7.32 24.66
CA SER A 8 -10.90 6.35 25.58
C SER A 8 -9.37 6.45 25.60
N GLU A 9 -8.78 6.71 26.76
CA GLU A 9 -7.32 6.75 26.97
C GLU A 9 -6.62 5.43 26.57
N ALA A 10 -7.30 4.29 26.77
CA ALA A 10 -6.77 2.97 26.40
C ALA A 10 -6.51 2.80 24.89
N VAL A 11 -7.05 3.69 24.05
CA VAL A 11 -6.90 3.67 22.58
C VAL A 11 -6.21 4.93 22.08
N PHE A 12 -6.59 6.10 22.57
CA PHE A 12 -6.15 7.41 22.05
C PHE A 12 -5.14 8.12 22.96
N GLY A 13 -4.85 7.60 24.16
CA GLY A 13 -3.90 8.16 25.12
C GLY A 13 -2.55 7.46 25.20
N ILE A 14 -2.23 6.56 24.26
CA ILE A 14 -0.98 5.78 24.29
C ILE A 14 0.15 6.59 23.66
N ALA A 15 1.34 6.53 24.26
CA ALA A 15 2.55 7.11 23.68
C ALA A 15 2.84 6.48 22.30
N PRO A 16 2.91 7.26 21.20
CA PRO A 16 3.11 6.74 19.86
C PRO A 16 4.46 6.00 19.72
N ASN A 17 4.42 4.80 19.14
CA ASN A 17 5.62 4.00 18.85
C ASN A 17 5.88 3.95 17.34
N ALA A 18 6.72 4.85 16.85
CA ALA A 18 7.03 5.00 15.44
C ALA A 18 7.66 3.73 14.81
N ALA A 19 8.47 2.98 15.56
CA ALA A 19 9.12 1.78 15.05
C ALA A 19 8.08 0.68 14.72
N VAL A 20 7.14 0.45 15.61
CA VAL A 20 6.08 -0.56 15.40
C VAL A 20 5.13 -0.14 14.28
N VAL A 21 4.82 1.15 14.16
CA VAL A 21 4.02 1.71 13.06
C VAL A 21 4.73 1.48 11.72
N HIS A 22 6.03 1.82 11.63
CA HIS A 22 6.84 1.58 10.44
C HIS A 22 6.84 0.10 10.03
N ASP A 23 7.03 -0.82 10.97
CA ASP A 23 7.05 -2.26 10.68
C ASP A 23 5.70 -2.75 10.13
N VAL A 24 4.58 -2.24 10.66
CA VAL A 24 3.24 -2.61 10.16
C VAL A 24 2.98 -2.02 8.77
N VAL A 25 3.38 -0.78 8.51
CA VAL A 25 3.28 -0.16 7.17
C VAL A 25 4.14 -0.94 6.16
N LYS A 26 5.38 -1.28 6.52
CA LYS A 26 6.27 -2.10 5.68
C LYS A 26 5.69 -3.48 5.39
N ASN A 27 5.08 -4.12 6.40
CA ASN A 27 4.38 -5.39 6.23
C ASN A 27 3.18 -5.27 5.28
N HIS A 28 2.36 -4.22 5.44
CA HIS A 28 1.21 -3.96 4.57
C HIS A 28 1.66 -3.83 3.11
N LEU A 29 2.63 -2.97 2.83
CA LEU A 29 3.17 -2.75 1.49
C LEU A 29 3.81 -4.01 0.90
N ALA A 30 4.50 -4.82 1.70
CA ALA A 30 5.07 -6.08 1.25
C ALA A 30 3.98 -7.09 0.87
N ASN A 31 2.91 -7.18 1.65
CA ASN A 31 1.78 -8.08 1.38
C ASN A 31 0.94 -7.66 0.17
N CYS A 32 0.98 -6.38 -0.22
CA CYS A 32 0.32 -5.88 -1.44
C CYS A 32 1.11 -6.23 -2.73
N ARG A 33 2.38 -6.65 -2.61
CA ARG A 33 3.20 -6.98 -3.79
C ARG A 33 2.79 -8.31 -4.38
N GLN A 34 2.44 -8.31 -5.67
CA GLN A 34 2.06 -9.52 -6.41
C GLN A 34 3.25 -10.47 -6.69
N GLY A 35 4.48 -9.94 -6.80
CA GLY A 35 5.69 -10.74 -6.95
C GLY A 35 5.83 -11.49 -8.29
N THR A 36 5.20 -11.04 -9.35
CA THR A 36 5.16 -11.69 -10.67
C THR A 36 6.33 -11.35 -11.60
N GLN A 37 7.30 -10.56 -11.12
CA GLN A 37 8.48 -10.21 -11.93
C GLN A 37 9.23 -11.47 -12.36
N SER A 38 9.54 -11.57 -13.66
CA SER A 38 10.29 -12.70 -14.21
C SER A 38 11.17 -12.25 -15.37
N ALA A 39 12.39 -12.76 -15.40
CA ALA A 39 13.28 -12.62 -16.54
C ALA A 39 14.01 -13.94 -16.79
N LEU A 40 14.49 -14.13 -18.01
CA LEU A 40 15.14 -15.37 -18.43
C LEU A 40 16.64 -15.31 -18.15
N THR A 41 17.17 -16.36 -17.53
CA THR A 41 18.59 -16.59 -17.41
C THR A 41 19.16 -17.12 -18.73
N ARG A 42 20.46 -17.13 -18.86
CA ARG A 42 21.16 -17.70 -20.02
C ARG A 42 20.74 -19.14 -20.34
N ALA A 43 20.40 -19.93 -19.34
CA ALA A 43 19.97 -21.32 -19.53
C ALA A 43 18.56 -21.43 -20.11
N GLU A 44 17.72 -20.45 -19.81
CA GLU A 44 16.29 -20.45 -20.18
C GLU A 44 16.02 -19.78 -21.54
N VAL A 45 16.90 -18.89 -21.98
CA VAL A 45 16.75 -18.22 -23.29
C VAL A 45 16.89 -19.25 -24.40
N SER A 46 15.98 -19.20 -25.39
CA SER A 46 16.02 -20.08 -26.55
C SER A 46 17.19 -19.77 -27.48
N GLY A 47 17.72 -20.80 -28.17
CA GLY A 47 18.80 -20.65 -29.17
C GLY A 47 20.20 -20.88 -28.60
N GLY A 48 21.24 -20.47 -29.32
CA GLY A 48 22.64 -20.44 -28.89
C GLY A 48 23.32 -21.79 -28.61
N GLY A 49 22.80 -22.91 -29.10
CA GLY A 49 23.39 -24.25 -28.93
C GLY A 49 24.73 -24.43 -29.64
N ARG A 50 25.01 -23.63 -30.66
CA ARG A 50 26.26 -23.68 -31.41
C ARG A 50 27.18 -22.54 -30.99
N LYS A 51 28.51 -22.82 -30.89
CA LYS A 51 29.53 -21.78 -30.70
C LYS A 51 29.53 -20.82 -31.91
N PRO A 52 29.49 -19.49 -31.71
CA PRO A 52 29.39 -18.52 -32.82
C PRO A 52 30.53 -18.60 -33.82
N TRP A 53 31.77 -18.81 -33.33
CA TRP A 53 32.97 -19.01 -34.17
C TRP A 53 34.03 -19.82 -33.43
N ARG A 54 35.07 -20.26 -34.14
CA ARG A 54 36.18 -21.00 -33.59
C ARG A 54 36.95 -20.19 -32.56
N GLN A 55 37.65 -20.88 -31.63
CA GLN A 55 38.31 -20.27 -30.45
C GLN A 55 39.45 -19.31 -30.80
N LYS A 56 40.20 -19.56 -31.89
CA LYS A 56 41.32 -18.78 -32.37
C LYS A 56 41.28 -18.58 -33.89
N GLY A 57 42.05 -17.63 -34.44
CA GLY A 57 42.18 -17.42 -35.88
C GLY A 57 41.02 -16.64 -36.54
N THR A 58 40.20 -15.88 -35.78
CA THR A 58 39.09 -15.06 -36.32
C THR A 58 39.29 -13.55 -36.14
N GLY A 59 40.30 -13.14 -35.38
CA GLY A 59 40.49 -11.74 -34.98
C GLY A 59 39.40 -11.16 -34.08
N ARG A 60 38.41 -11.96 -33.71
CA ARG A 60 37.27 -11.56 -32.85
C ARG A 60 37.45 -11.98 -31.41
N ALA A 61 36.75 -11.32 -30.50
CA ALA A 61 36.69 -11.74 -29.09
C ALA A 61 36.15 -13.16 -28.96
N ARG A 62 36.66 -13.91 -28.02
CA ARG A 62 36.25 -15.30 -27.77
C ARG A 62 34.82 -15.35 -27.22
N GLN A 63 33.95 -16.13 -27.87
CA GLN A 63 32.53 -16.28 -27.48
C GLN A 63 32.15 -17.75 -27.43
N GLY A 64 31.39 -18.13 -26.40
CA GLY A 64 30.90 -19.49 -26.21
C GLY A 64 29.47 -19.71 -26.65
N SER A 65 28.64 -18.66 -26.53
CA SER A 65 27.20 -18.74 -26.83
C SER A 65 26.63 -17.36 -27.13
N THR A 66 25.67 -17.26 -28.04
CA THR A 66 24.92 -16.05 -28.35
C THR A 66 23.90 -15.70 -27.27
N ARG A 67 23.61 -16.63 -26.34
CA ARG A 67 22.71 -16.40 -25.18
C ARG A 67 23.43 -15.77 -23.98
N ALA A 68 24.73 -15.52 -24.08
CA ALA A 68 25.49 -14.90 -23.00
C ALA A 68 24.98 -13.46 -22.74
N PRO A 69 25.09 -12.95 -21.49
CA PRO A 69 24.49 -11.65 -21.10
C PRO A 69 25.01 -10.45 -21.89
N GLN A 70 26.23 -10.53 -22.44
CA GLN A 70 26.82 -9.46 -23.26
C GLN A 70 26.25 -9.38 -24.70
N TRP A 71 25.42 -10.34 -25.07
CA TRP A 71 24.77 -10.38 -26.39
C TRP A 71 23.39 -9.74 -26.33
N THR A 72 23.01 -9.03 -27.40
CA THR A 72 21.63 -8.59 -27.59
C THR A 72 20.71 -9.82 -27.61
N HIS A 73 19.62 -9.75 -26.87
CA HIS A 73 18.70 -10.88 -26.61
C HIS A 73 19.31 -12.06 -25.82
N GLY A 74 20.49 -11.88 -25.21
CA GLY A 74 21.05 -12.84 -24.24
C GLY A 74 20.31 -12.85 -22.92
N GLY A 75 20.61 -13.83 -22.07
CA GLY A 75 19.97 -13.95 -20.75
C GLY A 75 20.50 -12.94 -19.73
N ILE A 76 19.74 -12.72 -18.68
CA ILE A 76 20.12 -11.88 -17.53
C ILE A 76 20.84 -12.76 -16.51
N VAL A 77 21.98 -12.29 -15.96
CA VAL A 77 22.80 -13.08 -15.02
C VAL A 77 22.03 -13.41 -13.74
N PHE A 78 21.50 -12.38 -13.07
CA PHE A 78 20.66 -12.51 -11.88
C PHE A 78 19.21 -12.17 -12.23
N ALA A 79 18.61 -12.98 -13.10
CA ALA A 79 17.25 -12.77 -13.55
C ALA A 79 16.27 -12.84 -12.36
N PRO A 80 15.41 -11.83 -12.16
CA PRO A 80 14.38 -11.93 -11.15
C PRO A 80 13.43 -13.08 -11.45
N LYS A 81 12.99 -13.77 -10.41
CA LYS A 81 11.99 -14.85 -10.50
C LYS A 81 10.77 -14.48 -9.67
N PRO A 82 9.59 -14.99 -10.03
CA PRO A 82 8.40 -14.82 -9.21
C PRO A 82 8.65 -15.32 -7.79
N ARG A 83 8.27 -14.51 -6.80
CA ARG A 83 8.38 -14.88 -5.39
C ARG A 83 7.28 -14.25 -4.56
N ASP A 84 6.95 -14.87 -3.46
CA ASP A 84 6.08 -14.30 -2.44
C ASP A 84 6.89 -13.34 -1.54
N TYR A 85 6.32 -12.16 -1.29
CA TYR A 85 6.86 -11.13 -0.40
C TYR A 85 6.08 -11.05 0.91
N SER A 86 4.98 -11.80 1.05
CA SER A 86 4.12 -11.72 2.21
C SER A 86 4.76 -12.30 3.46
N TYR A 87 4.50 -11.66 4.58
CA TYR A 87 4.86 -12.15 5.89
C TYR A 87 3.88 -11.67 6.96
N THR A 88 3.83 -12.35 8.08
CA THR A 88 2.90 -12.07 9.18
C THR A 88 3.60 -11.41 10.35
N LEU A 89 2.98 -10.37 10.92
CA LEU A 89 3.36 -9.77 12.19
C LEU A 89 2.47 -10.26 13.33
N ASN A 90 3.00 -10.24 14.54
CA ASN A 90 2.27 -10.61 15.74
C ASN A 90 1.03 -9.72 15.95
N LYS A 91 -0.10 -10.31 16.34
CA LYS A 91 -1.36 -9.59 16.61
C LYS A 91 -1.20 -8.45 17.62
N LYS A 92 -0.38 -8.64 18.67
CA LYS A 92 -0.09 -7.61 19.69
C LYS A 92 0.60 -6.38 19.07
N ALA A 93 1.58 -6.59 18.17
CA ALA A 93 2.28 -5.51 17.48
C ALA A 93 1.33 -4.72 16.56
N LYS A 94 0.51 -5.41 15.77
CA LYS A 94 -0.50 -4.75 14.92
C LYS A 94 -1.48 -3.89 15.72
N ARG A 95 -1.96 -4.38 16.85
CA ARG A 95 -2.86 -3.62 17.75
C ARG A 95 -2.17 -2.42 18.37
N LEU A 96 -0.91 -2.57 18.79
CA LEU A 96 -0.12 -1.45 19.33
C LEU A 96 0.12 -0.37 18.28
N ALA A 97 0.46 -0.76 17.04
CA ALA A 97 0.62 0.17 15.94
C ALA A 97 -0.66 0.97 15.66
N LEU A 98 -1.82 0.28 15.57
CA LEU A 98 -3.11 0.94 15.34
C LEU A 98 -3.43 1.96 16.43
N LYS A 99 -3.28 1.59 17.70
CA LYS A 99 -3.48 2.50 18.82
C LYS A 99 -2.50 3.68 18.80
N SER A 100 -1.22 3.43 18.47
CA SER A 100 -0.19 4.47 18.37
C SER A 100 -0.53 5.51 17.31
N VAL A 101 -1.03 5.09 16.15
CA VAL A 101 -1.40 6.02 15.07
C VAL A 101 -2.66 6.81 15.43
N LEU A 102 -3.68 6.16 16.03
CA LEU A 102 -4.89 6.84 16.49
C LEU A 102 -4.57 7.88 17.58
N SER A 103 -3.67 7.55 18.53
CA SER A 103 -3.21 8.49 19.56
C SER A 103 -2.47 9.67 18.95
N ALA A 104 -1.61 9.46 17.95
CA ALA A 104 -0.91 10.53 17.25
C ALA A 104 -1.89 11.49 16.57
N LYS A 105 -2.85 10.94 15.79
CA LYS A 105 -3.89 11.73 15.10
C LYS A 105 -4.80 12.49 16.08
N ALA A 106 -5.11 11.92 17.24
CA ALA A 106 -5.86 12.61 18.29
C ALA A 106 -5.06 13.77 18.89
N THR A 107 -3.77 13.58 19.16
CA THR A 107 -2.88 14.65 19.69
C THR A 107 -2.70 15.78 18.67
N GLU A 108 -2.65 15.47 17.38
CA GLU A 108 -2.56 16.42 16.28
C GLU A 108 -3.89 17.12 15.95
N GLN A 109 -4.99 16.75 16.64
CA GLN A 109 -6.34 17.25 16.37
C GLN A 109 -6.84 16.97 14.93
N ASN A 110 -6.34 15.90 14.31
CA ASN A 110 -6.70 15.48 12.96
C ASN A 110 -7.88 14.49 12.94
N ILE A 111 -8.61 14.34 14.04
CA ILE A 111 -9.80 13.49 14.14
C ILE A 111 -11.02 14.38 14.29
N VAL A 112 -11.96 14.24 13.36
CA VAL A 112 -13.27 14.91 13.42
C VAL A 112 -14.34 13.84 13.60
N VAL A 113 -15.15 13.98 14.63
CA VAL A 113 -16.26 13.06 14.90
C VAL A 113 -17.58 13.66 14.41
N ILE A 114 -18.35 12.85 13.71
CA ILE A 114 -19.60 13.27 13.08
C ILE A 114 -20.71 12.31 13.55
N ASP A 115 -21.85 12.87 13.95
CA ASP A 115 -22.98 12.08 14.45
C ASP A 115 -23.54 11.15 13.39
N GLU A 116 -23.83 11.67 12.20
CA GLU A 116 -24.44 10.90 11.13
C GLU A 116 -24.13 11.48 9.75
N ILE A 117 -23.85 10.60 8.80
CA ILE A 117 -23.72 10.94 7.37
C ILE A 117 -24.96 10.41 6.65
N LYS A 118 -25.93 11.28 6.37
CA LYS A 118 -27.15 10.94 5.64
C LYS A 118 -26.98 11.19 4.15
N MET A 119 -27.08 10.13 3.36
CA MET A 119 -27.08 10.21 1.89
C MET A 119 -28.20 9.33 1.34
N GLU A 120 -29.25 9.94 0.81
CA GLU A 120 -30.39 9.23 0.20
C GLU A 120 -29.99 8.55 -1.11
N ALA A 121 -29.14 9.21 -1.90
CA ALA A 121 -28.62 8.71 -3.16
C ALA A 121 -27.12 8.92 -3.27
N PRO A 122 -26.36 8.07 -4.01
CA PRO A 122 -24.94 8.26 -4.20
C PRO A 122 -24.65 9.47 -5.10
N LYS A 123 -24.10 10.56 -4.54
CA LYS A 123 -23.75 11.80 -5.24
C LYS A 123 -22.41 12.35 -4.76
N THR A 124 -21.42 12.38 -5.64
CA THR A 124 -20.07 12.89 -5.35
C THR A 124 -20.06 14.38 -5.02
N LYS A 125 -20.89 15.20 -5.70
CA LYS A 125 -20.97 16.65 -5.46
C LYS A 125 -21.40 16.99 -4.03
N GLU A 126 -22.40 16.31 -3.52
CA GLU A 126 -22.89 16.49 -2.15
C GLU A 126 -21.84 16.04 -1.13
N PHE A 127 -21.13 14.96 -1.43
CA PHE A 127 -20.06 14.45 -0.56
C PHE A 127 -18.83 15.38 -0.53
N VAL A 128 -18.47 16.00 -1.64
CA VAL A 128 -17.43 17.05 -1.68
C VAL A 128 -17.84 18.26 -0.86
N ALA A 129 -19.09 18.71 -0.98
CA ALA A 129 -19.59 19.82 -0.17
C ALA A 129 -19.57 19.49 1.33
N PHE A 130 -19.90 18.27 1.70
CA PHE A 130 -19.80 17.75 3.07
C PHE A 130 -18.35 17.78 3.57
N LEU A 131 -17.38 17.23 2.81
CA LEU A 131 -15.95 17.24 3.20
C LEU A 131 -15.43 18.66 3.40
N ASN A 132 -15.79 19.59 2.52
CA ASN A 132 -15.42 21.00 2.65
C ASN A 132 -16.06 21.65 3.89
N ALA A 133 -17.29 21.33 4.22
CA ALA A 133 -17.99 21.86 5.39
C ALA A 133 -17.35 21.38 6.71
N VAL A 134 -16.81 20.18 6.72
CA VAL A 134 -16.08 19.58 7.86
C VAL A 134 -14.62 20.08 7.94
N GLY A 135 -14.14 20.75 6.89
CA GLY A 135 -12.77 21.25 6.82
C GLY A 135 -11.74 20.20 6.39
N ALA A 136 -12.18 19.09 5.84
CA ALA A 136 -11.30 18.03 5.32
C ALA A 136 -10.69 18.43 3.97
N ASN A 137 -9.70 19.32 4.00
CA ASN A 137 -9.00 19.83 2.82
C ASN A 137 -7.76 18.99 2.55
N GLY A 138 -7.84 18.05 1.61
CA GLY A 138 -6.70 17.19 1.25
C GLY A 138 -7.05 15.71 1.26
N LYS A 139 -6.17 14.90 1.83
CA LYS A 139 -6.46 13.48 2.03
C LYS A 139 -7.37 13.30 3.23
N ALA A 140 -8.40 12.47 3.08
CA ALA A 140 -9.37 12.20 4.14
C ALA A 140 -9.74 10.71 4.17
N LEU A 141 -9.70 10.13 5.36
CA LEU A 141 -10.20 8.79 5.62
C LEU A 141 -11.53 8.89 6.36
N VAL A 142 -12.61 8.52 5.69
CA VAL A 142 -13.94 8.51 6.27
C VAL A 142 -14.25 7.12 6.80
N VAL A 143 -14.47 7.02 8.11
CA VAL A 143 -14.72 5.74 8.79
C VAL A 143 -16.17 5.69 9.24
N THR A 144 -16.90 4.68 8.79
CA THR A 144 -18.30 4.44 9.20
C THR A 144 -18.38 3.23 10.10
N ALA A 145 -19.34 3.22 11.03
CA ALA A 145 -19.58 2.07 11.91
C ALA A 145 -20.03 0.85 11.10
N GLU A 146 -20.96 1.06 10.18
CA GLU A 146 -21.53 0.03 9.31
C GLU A 146 -21.34 0.37 7.84
N ALA A 147 -21.54 -0.65 6.99
CA ALA A 147 -21.44 -0.51 5.54
C ALA A 147 -22.59 0.37 4.99
N ASN A 148 -22.28 1.60 4.59
CA ASN A 148 -23.21 2.46 3.88
C ASN A 148 -22.82 2.57 2.40
N ALA A 149 -23.54 1.84 1.55
CA ALA A 149 -23.25 1.77 0.12
C ALA A 149 -23.33 3.15 -0.58
N ASN A 150 -24.21 4.05 -0.13
CA ASN A 150 -24.36 5.38 -0.71
C ASN A 150 -23.14 6.26 -0.38
N VAL A 151 -22.66 6.22 0.86
CA VAL A 151 -21.45 6.94 1.32
C VAL A 151 -20.23 6.43 0.57
N VAL A 152 -20.02 5.10 0.50
CA VAL A 152 -18.88 4.50 -0.22
C VAL A 152 -18.89 4.89 -1.71
N LYS A 153 -20.04 4.76 -2.39
CA LYS A 153 -20.15 5.13 -3.82
C LYS A 153 -19.92 6.62 -4.06
N SER A 154 -20.30 7.47 -3.11
CA SER A 154 -20.12 8.92 -3.21
C SER A 154 -18.67 9.35 -2.98
N GLY A 155 -17.96 8.71 -2.04
CA GLY A 155 -16.59 9.08 -1.67
C GLY A 155 -15.50 8.47 -2.55
N ARG A 156 -15.67 7.23 -3.03
CA ARG A 156 -14.61 6.46 -3.73
C ARG A 156 -14.07 7.10 -5.02
N ASN A 157 -14.84 8.01 -5.64
CA ASN A 157 -14.43 8.69 -6.88
C ASN A 157 -13.69 10.01 -6.61
N ILE A 158 -13.55 10.43 -5.35
CA ILE A 158 -12.88 11.67 -4.98
C ILE A 158 -11.40 11.38 -4.76
N PRO A 159 -10.47 12.03 -5.50
CA PRO A 159 -9.04 11.85 -5.29
C PRO A 159 -8.64 12.21 -3.85
N GLY A 160 -7.88 11.33 -3.20
CA GLY A 160 -7.44 11.53 -1.81
C GLY A 160 -8.49 11.24 -0.72
N CYS A 161 -9.72 10.89 -1.10
CA CYS A 161 -10.73 10.45 -0.14
C CYS A 161 -10.87 8.92 -0.17
N GLU A 162 -10.73 8.30 0.99
CA GLU A 162 -10.97 6.88 1.18
C GLU A 162 -12.11 6.67 2.17
N VAL A 163 -13.02 5.74 1.87
CA VAL A 163 -14.14 5.40 2.74
C VAL A 163 -14.02 3.95 3.17
N THR A 164 -13.92 3.73 4.47
CA THR A 164 -13.75 2.41 5.06
C THR A 164 -14.71 2.18 6.23
N PHE A 165 -14.75 0.97 6.75
CA PHE A 165 -15.53 0.62 7.94
C PHE A 165 -14.61 0.42 9.12
N ALA A 166 -15.13 0.62 10.32
CA ALA A 166 -14.35 0.46 11.56
C ALA A 166 -13.64 -0.91 11.66
N ASN A 167 -14.26 -1.98 11.15
CA ASN A 167 -13.69 -3.33 11.15
C ASN A 167 -12.55 -3.54 10.15
N LEU A 168 -12.45 -2.71 9.11
CA LEU A 168 -11.43 -2.79 8.06
C LEU A 168 -10.33 -1.77 8.22
N LEU A 169 -10.41 -0.94 9.27
CA LEU A 169 -9.44 0.10 9.54
C LEU A 169 -8.03 -0.47 9.69
N ASN A 170 -7.10 0.05 8.94
CA ASN A 170 -5.70 -0.36 8.97
C ASN A 170 -4.75 0.83 9.22
N VAL A 171 -3.53 0.51 9.66
CA VAL A 171 -2.52 1.51 10.02
C VAL A 171 -2.07 2.34 8.82
N TYR A 172 -1.98 1.72 7.64
CA TYR A 172 -1.49 2.38 6.42
C TYR A 172 -2.44 3.49 5.99
N ASP A 173 -3.75 3.23 5.96
CA ASP A 173 -4.76 4.21 5.54
C ASP A 173 -4.80 5.41 6.51
N ILE A 174 -4.72 5.15 7.83
CA ILE A 174 -4.70 6.22 8.84
C ILE A 174 -3.45 7.11 8.73
N VAL A 175 -2.29 6.51 8.47
CA VAL A 175 -1.03 7.28 8.32
C VAL A 175 -1.06 8.12 7.04
N ASN A 176 -1.74 7.64 6.00
CA ASN A 176 -1.77 8.28 4.69
C ASN A 176 -2.86 9.36 4.56
N ALA A 177 -3.82 9.39 5.46
CA ALA A 177 -4.90 10.37 5.53
C ALA A 177 -4.49 11.68 6.18
#